data_a7ae3cfb6f405c50746c0f7d40fa46c2
#
_entry.id   a7ae3cfb6f405c50746c0f7d40fa46c2
#
_cell.length_a   1.000
_cell.length_b   1.000
_cell.length_c   1.000
_cell.angle_alpha   90.00
_cell.angle_beta   90.00
_cell.angle_gamma   90.00
#
_symmetry.space_group_name_H-M   'P 1'
#
loop_
_entity.id
_entity.type
_entity.pdbx_description
1 polymer ?
#
loop_
_entity_poly.entity_id
_entity_poly.type
_entity_poly.pdbx_seq_one_letter_code
_entity_poly.pdbx_strand_id
1 'polypeptide(L)'
;MYILIADDHANVRRGLREIVADAFSGTHFSEAANGDEVLSQLAKSQCGVLLLDINMPGRSGLEVLQDVKHIYPKLPVIMVSVQPENQYAARCLRAGASAYVNKNSASEELVPAIRKILCGGALAN
;
A
#
# COMPACT_ATOMS: atom_id res chain seq x y z
N MET A 1 9.70 1.08 11.42
CA MET A 1 8.85 1.42 10.27
C MET A 1 7.41 1.06 10.57
N TYR A 2 6.50 1.90 10.15
CA TYR A 2 5.06 1.67 10.34
C TYR A 2 4.39 1.46 9.00
N ILE A 3 3.71 0.33 8.82
CA ILE A 3 3.02 0.00 7.58
C ILE A 3 1.55 -0.28 7.87
N LEU A 4 0.68 0.35 7.09
CA LEU A 4 -0.75 0.07 7.11
C LEU A 4 -1.08 -0.82 5.91
N ILE A 5 -1.74 -1.94 6.16
CA ILE A 5 -2.14 -2.88 5.12
C ILE A 5 -3.67 -2.83 4.98
N ALA A 6 -4.13 -2.43 3.82
CA ALA A 6 -5.56 -2.27 3.54
C ALA A 6 -6.02 -3.27 2.48
N ASP A 7 -6.81 -4.24 2.91
CA ASP A 7 -7.38 -5.30 2.07
C ASP A 7 -8.55 -5.90 2.84
N ASP A 8 -9.62 -6.25 2.18
CA ASP A 8 -10.79 -6.81 2.85
C ASP A 8 -10.65 -8.29 3.20
N HIS A 9 -9.57 -8.94 2.77
CA HIS A 9 -9.30 -10.35 3.05
C HIS A 9 -8.22 -10.50 4.13
N ALA A 10 -8.60 -11.03 5.29
CA ALA A 10 -7.67 -11.21 6.42
C ALA A 10 -6.47 -12.08 6.05
N ASN A 11 -6.68 -13.12 5.24
CA ASN A 11 -5.58 -14.00 4.83
C ASN A 11 -4.55 -13.27 3.96
N VAL A 12 -5.01 -12.38 3.09
CA VAL A 12 -4.13 -11.58 2.26
C VAL A 12 -3.33 -10.62 3.12
N ARG A 13 -3.98 -9.94 4.08
CA ARG A 13 -3.28 -9.05 5.00
C ARG A 13 -2.19 -9.79 5.75
N ARG A 14 -2.51 -11.00 6.24
CA ARG A 14 -1.52 -11.81 6.96
C ARG A 14 -0.31 -12.16 6.09
N GLY A 15 -0.57 -12.57 4.84
CA GLY A 15 0.50 -12.92 3.91
C GLY A 15 1.40 -11.74 3.60
N LEU A 16 0.83 -10.58 3.35
CA LEU A 16 1.61 -9.36 3.10
C LEU A 16 2.43 -8.97 4.31
N ARG A 17 1.83 -9.06 5.50
CA ARG A 17 2.51 -8.77 6.75
C ARG A 17 3.73 -9.68 6.95
N GLU A 18 3.57 -10.97 6.69
CA GLU A 18 4.68 -11.93 6.82
C GLU A 18 5.82 -11.60 5.86
N ILE A 19 5.50 -11.29 4.61
CA ILE A 19 6.50 -10.91 3.61
C ILE A 19 7.33 -9.70 4.10
N VAL A 20 6.64 -8.69 4.60
CA VAL A 20 7.32 -7.48 5.05
C VAL A 20 8.10 -7.72 6.35
N ALA A 21 7.51 -8.44 7.30
CA ALA A 21 8.15 -8.72 8.58
C ALA A 21 9.45 -9.51 8.41
N ASP A 22 9.48 -10.44 7.45
CA ASP A 22 10.68 -11.23 7.19
C ASP A 22 11.83 -10.38 6.65
N ALA A 23 11.51 -9.32 5.90
CA ALA A 23 12.52 -8.48 5.25
C ALA A 23 12.92 -7.28 6.10
N PHE A 24 12.02 -6.77 6.93
CA PHE A 24 12.23 -5.56 7.70
C PHE A 24 11.87 -5.81 9.16
N SER A 25 12.86 -6.22 9.96
CA SER A 25 12.61 -6.48 11.37
C SER A 25 12.24 -5.19 12.10
N GLY A 26 11.44 -5.33 13.15
CA GLY A 26 10.99 -4.18 13.93
C GLY A 26 9.87 -3.37 13.29
N THR A 27 9.26 -3.86 12.21
CA THR A 27 8.15 -3.18 11.56
C THR A 27 6.88 -3.30 12.40
N HIS A 28 6.17 -2.18 12.56
CA HIS A 28 4.86 -2.15 13.19
C HIS A 28 3.78 -2.12 12.12
N PHE A 29 2.74 -2.89 12.32
CA PHE A 29 1.66 -3.04 11.34
C PHE A 29 0.33 -2.57 11.92
N SER A 30 -0.46 -1.93 11.07
CA SER A 30 -1.88 -1.71 11.28
C SER A 30 -2.61 -2.30 10.09
N GLU A 31 -3.90 -2.60 10.26
CA GLU A 31 -4.70 -3.22 9.21
C GLU A 31 -6.01 -2.49 9.04
N ALA A 32 -6.51 -2.47 7.81
CA ALA A 32 -7.80 -1.88 7.47
C ALA A 32 -8.49 -2.78 6.45
N ALA A 33 -9.80 -2.94 6.57
CA ALA A 33 -10.59 -3.79 5.68
C ALA A 33 -11.40 -3.00 4.67
N ASN A 34 -11.43 -1.67 4.79
CA ASN A 34 -12.17 -0.79 3.89
C ASN A 34 -11.58 0.61 3.95
N GLY A 35 -12.11 1.51 3.08
CA GLY A 35 -11.58 2.87 2.96
C GLY A 35 -11.74 3.71 4.22
N ASP A 36 -12.87 3.58 4.91
CA ASP A 36 -13.11 4.34 6.14
C ASP A 36 -12.10 3.95 7.22
N GLU A 37 -11.79 2.66 7.32
CA GLU A 37 -10.78 2.18 8.26
C GLU A 37 -9.39 2.68 7.89
N VAL A 38 -9.08 2.78 6.58
CA VAL A 38 -7.80 3.35 6.15
C VAL A 38 -7.64 4.77 6.69
N LEU A 39 -8.63 5.61 6.46
CA LEU A 39 -8.56 7.01 6.90
C LEU A 39 -8.52 7.11 8.42
N SER A 40 -9.29 6.26 9.11
CA SER A 40 -9.30 6.21 10.57
C SER A 40 -7.93 5.83 11.12
N GLN A 41 -7.29 4.82 10.55
CA GLN A 41 -5.97 4.37 10.99
C GLN A 41 -4.89 5.41 10.70
N LEU A 42 -4.94 6.06 9.56
CA LEU A 42 -3.98 7.09 9.22
C LEU A 42 -4.07 8.30 10.16
N ALA A 43 -5.27 8.59 10.65
CA ALA A 43 -5.46 9.68 11.60
C ALA A 43 -4.89 9.37 12.99
N LYS A 44 -4.76 8.09 13.33
CA LYS A 44 -4.35 7.65 14.68
C LYS A 44 -2.85 7.47 14.84
N SER A 45 -2.13 7.17 13.77
CA SER A 45 -0.72 6.79 13.89
C SER A 45 0.08 7.30 12.71
N GLN A 46 1.40 7.36 12.90
CA GLN A 46 2.30 7.70 11.82
C GLN A 46 2.47 6.48 10.93
N CYS A 47 2.05 6.61 9.68
CA CYS A 47 2.22 5.55 8.70
C CYS A 47 3.37 5.93 7.77
N GLY A 48 4.31 5.00 7.59
CA GLY A 48 5.44 5.21 6.69
C GLY A 48 5.16 4.76 5.27
N VAL A 49 4.35 3.71 5.11
CA VAL A 49 3.93 3.18 3.80
C VAL A 49 2.54 2.60 3.92
N LEU A 50 1.68 2.89 2.97
CA LEU A 50 0.36 2.28 2.87
C LEU A 50 0.36 1.25 1.75
N LEU A 51 -0.04 0.01 2.07
CA LEU A 51 -0.31 -1.04 1.08
C LEU A 51 -1.82 -1.07 0.88
N LEU A 52 -2.28 -0.82 -0.33
CA LEU A 52 -3.71 -0.56 -0.59
C LEU A 52 -4.23 -1.42 -1.75
N ASP A 53 -5.26 -2.22 -1.46
CA ASP A 53 -5.95 -3.01 -2.46
C ASP A 53 -6.90 -2.12 -3.28
N ILE A 54 -7.04 -2.43 -4.57
CA ILE A 54 -7.99 -1.73 -5.44
C ILE A 54 -9.43 -2.12 -5.11
N ASN A 55 -9.66 -3.41 -4.87
CA ASN A 55 -11.03 -3.93 -4.66
C ASN A 55 -11.33 -4.11 -3.18
N MET A 56 -12.06 -3.17 -2.62
CA MET A 56 -12.55 -3.25 -1.25
C MET A 56 -14.03 -2.88 -1.22
N PRO A 57 -14.79 -3.37 -0.22
CA PRO A 57 -16.21 -3.03 -0.14
C PRO A 57 -16.42 -1.52 0.07
N GLY A 58 -17.47 -1.02 -0.53
CA GLY A 58 -17.80 0.41 -0.50
C GLY A 58 -17.01 1.17 -1.54
N ARG A 59 -15.99 1.88 -1.10
CA ARG A 59 -15.16 2.69 -1.99
C ARG A 59 -14.04 1.86 -2.59
N SER A 60 -13.76 2.07 -3.87
CA SER A 60 -12.63 1.39 -4.50
C SER A 60 -11.31 1.92 -3.95
N GLY A 61 -10.26 1.10 -4.06
CA GLY A 61 -8.92 1.51 -3.64
C GLY A 61 -8.43 2.74 -4.39
N LEU A 62 -8.83 2.92 -5.65
CA LEU A 62 -8.43 4.10 -6.42
C LEU A 62 -9.04 5.38 -5.83
N GLU A 63 -10.31 5.33 -5.43
CA GLU A 63 -10.94 6.45 -4.75
C GLU A 63 -10.28 6.76 -3.41
N VAL A 64 -9.96 5.70 -2.65
CA VAL A 64 -9.26 5.85 -1.37
C VAL A 64 -7.87 6.46 -1.58
N LEU A 65 -7.17 6.01 -2.62
CA LEU A 65 -5.86 6.56 -2.99
C LEU A 65 -5.95 8.07 -3.23
N GLN A 66 -6.97 8.52 -3.96
CA GLN A 66 -7.16 9.94 -4.25
C GLN A 66 -7.33 10.74 -2.97
N ASP A 67 -8.17 10.25 -2.05
CA ASP A 67 -8.37 10.90 -0.75
C ASP A 67 -7.09 10.92 0.09
N VAL A 68 -6.39 9.81 0.14
CA VAL A 68 -5.15 9.68 0.91
C VAL A 68 -4.11 10.67 0.38
N LYS A 69 -3.94 10.74 -0.94
CA LYS A 69 -2.94 11.64 -1.52
C LYS A 69 -3.33 13.11 -1.39
N HIS A 70 -4.62 13.40 -1.28
CA HIS A 70 -5.08 14.75 -1.01
C HIS A 70 -4.76 15.18 0.43
N ILE A 71 -4.99 14.29 1.40
CA ILE A 71 -4.80 14.59 2.82
C ILE A 71 -3.33 14.39 3.23
N TYR A 72 -2.69 13.36 2.73
CA TYR A 72 -1.31 12.98 3.07
C TYR A 72 -0.46 12.91 1.79
N PRO A 73 -0.15 14.05 1.16
CA PRO A 73 0.50 14.05 -0.16
C PRO A 73 1.89 13.41 -0.18
N LYS A 74 2.55 13.32 0.96
CA LYS A 74 3.90 12.74 1.04
C LYS A 74 3.92 11.26 1.42
N LEU A 75 2.77 10.70 1.78
CA LEU A 75 2.71 9.30 2.19
C LEU A 75 2.89 8.39 0.98
N PRO A 76 3.91 7.52 0.97
CA PRO A 76 4.04 6.53 -0.10
C PRO A 76 2.91 5.51 -0.04
N VAL A 77 2.31 5.23 -1.20
CA VAL A 77 1.25 4.24 -1.33
C VAL A 77 1.65 3.22 -2.39
N ILE A 78 1.64 1.95 -2.01
CA ILE A 78 1.84 0.83 -2.93
C ILE A 78 0.48 0.19 -3.15
N MET A 79 0.02 0.17 -4.39
CA MET A 79 -1.19 -0.58 -4.73
C MET A 79 -0.84 -2.05 -4.84
N VAL A 80 -1.61 -2.91 -4.18
CA VAL A 80 -1.41 -4.36 -4.22
C VAL A 80 -2.72 -4.98 -4.66
N SER A 81 -2.74 -5.58 -5.85
CA SER A 81 -4.00 -6.03 -6.44
C SER A 81 -3.80 -7.24 -7.34
N VAL A 82 -4.88 -8.03 -7.53
CA VAL A 82 -4.92 -9.10 -8.54
C VAL A 82 -5.27 -8.56 -9.93
N GLN A 83 -5.65 -7.29 -10.04
CA GLN A 83 -6.01 -6.69 -11.33
C GLN A 83 -4.78 -6.59 -12.23
N PRO A 84 -4.96 -6.74 -13.56
CA PRO A 84 -3.83 -6.68 -14.47
C PRO A 84 -3.11 -5.33 -14.42
N GLU A 85 -1.78 -5.41 -14.36
CA GLU A 85 -0.94 -4.24 -14.27
C GLU A 85 -1.13 -3.30 -15.47
N ASN A 86 -1.27 -3.87 -16.68
CA ASN A 86 -1.44 -3.10 -17.90
C ASN A 86 -2.76 -2.32 -17.96
N GLN A 87 -3.74 -2.65 -17.11
CA GLN A 87 -5.01 -1.92 -17.06
C GLN A 87 -5.04 -0.87 -15.98
N TYR A 88 -4.40 -1.11 -14.85
CA TYR A 88 -4.59 -0.30 -13.65
C TYR A 88 -3.35 0.45 -13.18
N ALA A 89 -2.16 -0.04 -13.50
CA ALA A 89 -0.94 0.55 -12.98
C ALA A 89 -0.78 2.02 -13.36
N ALA A 90 -0.98 2.35 -14.63
CA ALA A 90 -0.84 3.73 -15.10
C ALA A 90 -1.82 4.68 -14.40
N ARG A 91 -3.06 4.23 -14.21
CA ARG A 91 -4.08 5.04 -13.52
C ARG A 91 -3.70 5.30 -12.07
N CYS A 92 -3.23 4.26 -11.39
CA CYS A 92 -2.81 4.36 -10.00
C CYS A 92 -1.60 5.29 -9.85
N LEU A 93 -0.62 5.14 -10.72
CA LEU A 93 0.59 5.99 -10.68
C LEU A 93 0.24 7.45 -10.96
N ARG A 94 -0.67 7.71 -11.92
CA ARG A 94 -1.13 9.08 -12.19
C ARG A 94 -1.90 9.67 -11.01
N ALA A 95 -2.58 8.83 -10.24
CA ALA A 95 -3.31 9.28 -9.06
C ALA A 95 -2.40 9.46 -7.83
N GLY A 96 -1.10 9.16 -7.96
CA GLY A 96 -0.12 9.41 -6.92
C GLY A 96 0.45 8.18 -6.22
N ALA A 97 0.11 6.96 -6.67
CA ALA A 97 0.70 5.76 -6.09
C ALA A 97 2.20 5.71 -6.42
N SER A 98 2.98 5.21 -5.48
CA SER A 98 4.44 5.08 -5.65
C SER A 98 4.80 3.83 -6.44
N ALA A 99 3.97 2.79 -6.37
CA ALA A 99 4.20 1.54 -7.07
C ALA A 99 2.91 0.74 -7.19
N TYR A 100 2.92 -0.22 -8.10
CA TYR A 100 1.82 -1.17 -8.28
C TYR A 100 2.42 -2.59 -8.25
N VAL A 101 1.92 -3.42 -7.35
CA VAL A 101 2.40 -4.80 -7.17
C VAL A 101 1.24 -5.76 -7.37
N ASN A 102 1.43 -6.79 -8.18
CA ASN A 102 0.43 -7.84 -8.36
C ASN A 102 0.48 -8.78 -7.15
N LYS A 103 -0.67 -9.12 -6.59
CA LYS A 103 -0.76 -10.01 -5.41
C LYS A 103 -0.12 -11.38 -5.68
N ASN A 104 -0.20 -11.87 -6.91
CA ASN A 104 0.37 -13.18 -7.26
C ASN A 104 1.89 -13.16 -7.27
N SER A 105 2.50 -11.99 -7.35
CA SER A 105 3.95 -11.81 -7.36
C SER A 105 4.46 -11.05 -6.14
N ALA A 106 3.60 -10.89 -5.12
CA ALA A 106 3.95 -10.07 -3.96
C ALA A 106 5.21 -10.57 -3.24
N SER A 107 5.40 -11.88 -3.14
CA SER A 107 6.58 -12.44 -2.48
C SER A 107 7.89 -12.03 -3.16
N GLU A 108 7.83 -11.68 -4.44
CA GLU A 108 9.02 -11.30 -5.23
C GLU A 108 9.13 -9.79 -5.43
N GLU A 109 7.99 -9.08 -5.49
CA GLU A 109 7.96 -7.68 -5.90
C GLU A 109 7.77 -6.69 -4.77
N LEU A 110 7.12 -7.10 -3.67
CA LEU A 110 6.76 -6.15 -2.61
C LEU A 110 7.96 -5.57 -1.88
N VAL A 111 8.88 -6.43 -1.47
CA VAL A 111 10.06 -5.99 -0.72
C VAL A 111 10.95 -5.05 -1.55
N PRO A 112 11.26 -5.38 -2.82
CA PRO A 112 11.99 -4.43 -3.67
C PRO A 112 11.26 -3.09 -3.83
N ALA A 113 9.93 -3.11 -3.93
CA ALA A 113 9.15 -1.87 -4.06
C ALA A 113 9.27 -1.02 -2.80
N ILE A 114 9.18 -1.64 -1.62
CA ILE A 114 9.33 -0.92 -0.36
C ILE A 114 10.75 -0.36 -0.22
N ARG A 115 11.76 -1.15 -0.55
CA ARG A 115 13.16 -0.68 -0.49
C ARG A 115 13.39 0.52 -1.38
N LYS A 116 12.83 0.49 -2.58
CA LYS A 116 12.95 1.58 -3.51
C LYS A 116 12.32 2.86 -2.97
N ILE A 117 11.17 2.73 -2.29
CA ILE A 117 10.50 3.86 -1.66
C ILE A 117 11.35 4.43 -0.52
N LEU A 118 11.88 3.56 0.35
CA LEU A 118 12.69 4.00 1.49
C LEU A 118 13.96 4.71 1.06
N CYS A 119 14.53 4.28 -0.06
CA CYS A 119 15.74 4.90 -0.64
C CYS A 119 15.39 5.89 -1.75
N GLY A 120 14.12 5.98 -2.12
CA GLY A 120 13.68 6.65 -3.33
C GLY A 120 13.99 8.13 -3.38
N GLY A 121 13.89 8.79 -2.26
CA GLY A 121 14.22 10.20 -2.18
C GLY A 121 15.67 10.45 -2.60
N ALA A 122 16.58 9.64 -2.11
CA ALA A 122 17.99 9.74 -2.48
C ALA A 122 18.24 9.28 -3.92
N LEU A 123 17.54 8.23 -4.35
CA LEU A 123 17.70 7.69 -5.71
C LEU A 123 17.01 8.53 -6.77
N ALA A 124 15.94 9.19 -6.42
CA ALA A 124 15.18 10.01 -7.36
C ALA A 124 15.94 11.27 -7.77
N ASN A 125 16.96 11.57 -7.06
CA ASN A 125 17.81 12.74 -7.33
C ASN A 125 19.07 12.36 -8.14
#